data_7feadd3e568d28cbdba935777f3e8da3
#
_entry.id   7feadd3e568d28cbdba935777f3e8da3
#
_cell.length_a   1.000
_cell.length_b   1.000
_cell.length_c   1.000
_cell.angle_alpha   90.00
_cell.angle_beta   90.00
_cell.angle_gamma   90.00
#
_symmetry.space_group_name_H-M   'P 1'
#
loop_
_entity.id
_entity.type
_entity.pdbx_description
1 polymer ?
#
loop_
_entity_poly.entity_id
_entity_poly.type
_entity_poly.pdbx_seq_one_letter_code
_entity_poly.pdbx_strand_id
1 'polypeptide(L)' 'GESIDETLATGKVKSEEIYSVDGIKLPRLQKGVNILRQTMEDGTTVTKKTIVK' A
#
# COMPACT_ATOMS: atom_id res chain seq x y z
N GLY A 1 7.59 -1.58 -13.53
CA GLY A 1 7.62 -1.01 -13.18
C GLY A 1 7.86 -0.56 -12.62
N GLU A 2 7.82 -0.64 -12.56
CA GLU A 2 8.01 -0.08 -12.15
C GLU A 2 8.29 0.60 -11.34
N SER A 3 8.29 0.61 -11.03
CA SER A 3 8.57 1.28 -10.36
C SER A 3 8.94 1.94 -9.71
N ILE A 4 8.86 2.10 -9.28
CA ILE A 4 9.19 2.70 -8.74
C ILE A 4 9.62 3.32 -7.96
N ASP A 5 9.56 3.41 -7.63
CA ASP A 5 9.98 4.06 -6.98
C ASP A 5 10.60 4.30 -6.13
N GLU A 6 10.77 4.18 -5.82
CA GLU A 6 11.36 4.47 -5.09
C GLU A 6 11.93 4.90 -4.29
N THR A 7 12.01 4.71 -4.07
CA THR A 7 12.52 5.14 -3.44
C THR A 7 13.18 5.74 -2.61
N LEU A 8 13.23 5.99 -2.62
CA LEU A 8 13.81 6.64 -1.80
C LEU A 8 13.50 6.52 -0.49
N ALA A 9 12.70 5.78 -0.21
CA ALA A 9 12.23 5.64 1.07
C ALA A 9 13.31 5.20 1.93
N THR A 10 13.61 6.01 2.83
CA THR A 10 14.62 5.67 3.75
C THR A 10 14.10 4.75 4.80
N GLY A 11 12.79 4.73 5.03
CA GLY A 11 12.23 3.88 6.04
C GLY A 11 11.82 2.54 5.49
N LYS A 12 11.76 1.55 6.34
CA LYS A 12 11.27 0.25 5.96
C LYS A 12 9.82 0.10 6.34
N VAL A 13 9.10 -0.70 5.60
CA VAL A 13 7.70 -0.97 5.89
C VAL A 13 7.61 -1.93 7.05
N LYS A 14 6.93 -1.50 8.10
CA LYS A 14 6.71 -2.33 9.27
C LYS A 14 5.52 -3.24 9.06
N SER A 15 4.47 -2.71 8.47
CA SER A 15 3.28 -3.49 8.19
C SER A 15 2.56 -2.89 7.01
N GLU A 16 1.71 -3.70 6.39
CA GLU A 16 1.00 -3.29 5.21
C GLU A 16 -0.40 -3.85 5.28
N GLU A 17 -1.37 -3.03 4.91
CA GLU A 17 -2.76 -3.43 4.90
C GLU A 17 -3.38 -3.06 3.58
N ILE A 18 -4.33 -3.86 3.13
CA ILE A 18 -4.98 -3.65 1.85
C ILE A 18 -6.45 -3.41 2.12
N TYR A 19 -7.02 -2.38 1.48
CA TYR A 19 -8.43 -2.06 1.63
C TYR A 19 -9.07 -1.88 0.26
N SER A 20 -10.36 -2.13 0.18
CA SER A 20 -11.12 -1.82 -1.01
C SER A 20 -11.43 -0.33 -1.02
N VAL A 21 -11.97 0.17 -2.12
CA VAL A 21 -12.35 1.58 -2.20
C VAL A 21 -13.43 1.92 -1.19
N ASP A 22 -14.16 0.92 -0.70
CA ASP A 22 -15.19 1.13 0.29
C ASP A 22 -14.64 1.13 1.71
N GLY A 23 -13.34 0.89 1.86
CA GLY A 23 -12.73 0.88 3.17
C GLY A 23 -12.74 -0.47 3.85
N ILE A 24 -13.08 -1.52 3.14
CA ILE A 24 -13.13 -2.86 3.70
C ILE A 24 -11.76 -3.50 3.60
N LYS A 25 -11.29 -4.02 4.71
CA LYS A 25 -9.98 -4.66 4.74
C LYS A 25 -10.01 -5.95 3.94
N LEU A 26 -8.99 -6.13 3.11
CA LEU A 26 -8.89 -7.29 2.24
C LEU A 26 -7.70 -8.14 2.63
N PRO A 27 -7.80 -9.46 2.44
CA PRO A 27 -6.69 -10.36 2.76
C PRO A 27 -5.55 -10.27 1.74
N ARG A 28 -5.85 -9.75 0.55
CA ARG A 28 -4.85 -9.62 -0.51
C ARG A 28 -5.40 -8.69 -1.58
N LEU A 29 -4.54 -8.36 -2.52
CA LEU A 29 -4.95 -7.51 -3.63
C LEU A 29 -6.01 -8.21 -4.46
N GLN A 30 -6.99 -7.46 -4.91
CA GLN A 30 -8.03 -7.99 -5.76
C GLN A 30 -8.02 -7.21 -7.07
N LYS A 31 -8.75 -7.73 -8.02
CA LYS A 31 -8.88 -7.06 -9.30
C LYS A 31 -9.53 -5.70 -9.12
N GLY A 32 -9.02 -4.73 -9.83
CA GLY A 32 -9.56 -3.38 -9.75
C GLY A 32 -8.75 -2.51 -8.82
N VAL A 33 -9.41 -1.56 -8.20
CA VAL A 33 -8.74 -0.58 -7.36
C VAL A 33 -8.58 -1.10 -5.94
N ASN A 34 -7.35 -0.98 -5.43
CA ASN A 34 -7.04 -1.35 -4.06
C ASN A 34 -6.34 -0.18 -3.39
N ILE A 35 -6.57 -0.05 -2.11
CA ILE A 35 -5.90 0.97 -1.31
C ILE A 35 -4.89 0.27 -0.42
N LEU A 36 -3.63 0.63 -0.57
CA LEU A 36 -2.57 0.07 0.25
C LEU A 36 -2.23 1.05 1.34
N ARG A 37 -2.20 0.57 2.55
CA ARG A 37 -1.81 1.40 3.68
C ARG A 37 -0.60 0.77 4.32
N GLN A 38 0.51 1.49 4.29
CA GLN A 38 1.77 0.99 4.81
C GLN A 38 2.15 1.78 6.04
N THR A 39 2.53 1.08 7.09
CA THR A 39 3.05 1.70 8.29
C THR A 39 4.55 1.49 8.28
N MET A 40 5.29 2.58 8.32
CA MET A 40 6.73 2.51 8.31
C MET A 40 7.25 2.28 9.73
N GLU A 41 8.51 1.90 9.81
CA GLU A 41 9.10 1.61 11.12
C GLU A 41 9.21 2.85 12.01
N ASP A 42 9.24 4.03 11.41
CA ASP A 42 9.30 5.25 12.19
C ASP A 42 7.92 5.74 12.62
N GLY A 43 6.88 4.97 12.33
CA GLY A 43 5.54 5.34 12.72
C GLY A 43 4.76 6.09 11.65
N THR A 44 5.40 6.43 10.56
CA THR A 44 4.74 7.15 9.48
C THR A 44 3.80 6.22 8.72
N THR A 45 2.67 6.73 8.30
CA THR A 45 1.72 5.95 7.51
C THR A 45 1.66 6.51 6.10
N VAL A 46 1.75 5.62 5.13
CA VAL A 46 1.67 5.99 3.72
C VAL A 46 0.51 5.25 3.09
N THR A 47 -0.32 5.97 2.35
CA THR A 47 -1.46 5.39 1.68
C THR A 47 -1.26 5.50 0.17
N LYS A 48 -1.45 4.39 -0.54
CA LYS A 48 -1.27 4.35 -1.98
C LYS A 48 -2.49 3.70 -2.63
N LYS A 49 -2.71 4.06 -3.87
CA LYS A 49 -3.76 3.43 -4.66
C LYS A 49 -3.11 2.52 -5.69
N THR A 50 -3.55 1.29 -5.76
CA THR A 50 -3.01 0.29 -6.68
C THR A 50 -4.13 -0.26 -7.54
N ILE A 51 -3.91 -0.32 -8.82
CA ILE A 51 -4.89 -0.87 -9.75
C ILE A 51 -4.37 -2.18 -10.30
N VAL A 52 -5.14 -3.24 -10.10
CA VAL A 52 -4.81 -4.57 -10.58
C VAL A 52 -5.73 -4.88 -11.75
N LYS A 53 -5.15 -5.19 -12.87
CA LYS A 53 -5.92 -5.48 -14.09
C LYS A 53 -6.35 -6.92 -14.21
#